data_8bba8fe4ee783605d9782ddf082c47ad
#
_entry.id   8bba8fe4ee783605d9782ddf082c47ad
#
_cell.length_a   1.000
_cell.length_b   1.000
_cell.length_c   1.000
_cell.angle_alpha   90.00
_cell.angle_beta   90.00
_cell.angle_gamma   90.00
#
_symmetry.space_group_name_H-M   'P 1'
#
loop_
_entity.id
_entity.type
_entity.pdbx_description
1 polymer ?
#
loop_
_entity_poly.entity_id
_entity_poly.type
_entity_poly.pdbx_seq_one_letter_code
_entity_poly.pdbx_strand_id
1 'polypeptide(L)'
;EHLTRFGGHTKAAGFSLPKDKVDDFIAQLRSYADEKFPSMPVMTTEADIEPELSDLEISSIENLRHLQPYGEENNAPLFLMRNCTIISSRPLKDGKYTSFTAEYKGSQFKFLCFGTSFDKFGYYPGDKVDVLSHIEINEYNDKKSVSVRVKDIRRSDFPQDKYFAARNFYEKILRGEKTDSRLLKRILPDKENMKLPFDLARKLASIDSAAQIAMSHGMNYCLFMMCLHVFAEFGHLELDRINGTMNFIKGGRRIELENSAVIRRIMKSCS
;
A
#
# COMPACT_ATOMS: atom_id res chain seq x y z
N GLU A 1 -17.91 -27.57 9.64
CA GLU A 1 -18.00 -28.63 10.68
C GLU A 1 -16.72 -28.79 11.53
N HIS A 2 -15.72 -27.93 11.40
CA HIS A 2 -14.46 -28.01 12.16
C HIS A 2 -14.50 -27.21 13.48
N LEU A 3 -15.45 -26.27 13.60
CA LEU A 3 -15.50 -25.34 14.72
C LEU A 3 -16.28 -25.93 15.91
N THR A 4 -15.70 -25.86 17.11
CA THR A 4 -16.36 -26.24 18.36
C THR A 4 -17.14 -25.10 19.00
N ARG A 5 -16.68 -23.86 18.78
CA ARG A 5 -17.36 -22.62 19.20
C ARG A 5 -17.08 -21.57 18.15
N PHE A 6 -18.06 -20.73 17.90
CA PHE A 6 -17.91 -19.56 17.04
C PHE A 6 -18.91 -18.48 17.42
N GLY A 7 -18.58 -17.25 17.13
CA GLY A 7 -19.43 -16.08 17.30
C GLY A 7 -18.76 -14.85 16.74
N GLY A 8 -19.55 -13.85 16.40
CA GLY A 8 -19.02 -12.62 15.83
C GLY A 8 -20.10 -11.70 15.30
N HIS A 9 -19.65 -10.61 14.73
CA HIS A 9 -20.44 -9.63 14.02
C HIS A 9 -19.65 -9.16 12.79
N THR A 10 -20.19 -8.26 12.00
CA THR A 10 -19.65 -7.85 10.70
C THR A 10 -18.15 -7.46 10.67
N LYS A 11 -17.61 -6.98 11.80
CA LYS A 11 -16.22 -6.48 11.89
C LYS A 11 -15.26 -7.40 12.65
N ALA A 12 -15.76 -8.36 13.41
CA ALA A 12 -14.91 -9.27 14.18
C ALA A 12 -15.61 -10.58 14.46
N ALA A 13 -14.90 -11.70 14.28
CA ALA A 13 -15.38 -13.03 14.62
C ALA A 13 -14.31 -13.79 15.40
N GLY A 14 -14.79 -14.60 16.38
CA GLY A 14 -13.95 -15.51 17.13
C GLY A 14 -14.44 -16.93 17.00
N PHE A 15 -13.52 -17.90 17.02
CA PHE A 15 -13.85 -19.30 16.94
C PHE A 15 -12.83 -20.16 17.70
N SER A 16 -13.24 -21.38 18.02
CA SER A 16 -12.37 -22.41 18.58
C SER A 16 -12.48 -23.68 17.75
N LEU A 17 -11.36 -24.37 17.54
CA LEU A 17 -11.32 -25.65 16.86
C LEU A 17 -10.23 -26.54 17.47
N PRO A 18 -10.32 -27.89 17.34
CA PRO A 18 -9.27 -28.79 17.74
C PRO A 18 -7.98 -28.55 16.95
N LYS A 19 -6.83 -28.76 17.61
CA LYS A 19 -5.52 -28.49 17.01
C LYS A 19 -5.27 -29.30 15.74
N ASP A 20 -5.74 -30.54 15.70
CA ASP A 20 -5.63 -31.47 14.56
C ASP A 20 -6.51 -31.07 13.38
N LYS A 21 -7.43 -30.10 13.54
CA LYS A 21 -8.33 -29.61 12.48
C LYS A 21 -7.91 -28.27 11.88
N VAL A 22 -6.79 -27.70 12.33
CA VAL A 22 -6.34 -26.37 11.88
C VAL A 22 -6.05 -26.37 10.38
N ASP A 23 -5.31 -27.35 9.88
CA ASP A 23 -4.90 -27.40 8.46
C ASP A 23 -6.11 -27.62 7.54
N ASP A 24 -7.02 -28.53 7.92
CA ASP A 24 -8.27 -28.77 7.21
C ASP A 24 -9.14 -27.50 7.14
N PHE A 25 -9.24 -26.79 8.28
CA PHE A 25 -9.98 -25.55 8.35
C PHE A 25 -9.38 -24.45 7.47
N ILE A 26 -8.05 -24.29 7.49
CA ILE A 26 -7.35 -23.31 6.64
C ILE A 26 -7.58 -23.64 5.16
N ALA A 27 -7.48 -24.90 4.76
CA ALA A 27 -7.72 -25.33 3.39
C ALA A 27 -9.15 -25.00 2.93
N GLN A 28 -10.15 -25.33 3.78
CA GLN A 28 -11.55 -25.04 3.49
C GLN A 28 -11.85 -23.54 3.45
N LEU A 29 -11.25 -22.74 4.37
CA LEU A 29 -11.43 -21.30 4.39
C LEU A 29 -10.84 -20.64 3.12
N ARG A 30 -9.68 -21.12 2.67
CA ARG A 30 -9.07 -20.63 1.42
C ARG A 30 -9.95 -20.96 0.21
N SER A 31 -10.43 -22.19 0.11
CA SER A 31 -11.34 -22.60 -0.98
C SER A 31 -12.62 -21.76 -1.02
N TYR A 32 -13.21 -21.51 0.14
CA TYR A 32 -14.38 -20.65 0.28
C TYR A 32 -14.09 -19.20 -0.11
N ALA A 33 -12.93 -18.67 0.32
CA ALA A 33 -12.53 -17.32 -0.03
C ALA A 33 -12.29 -17.15 -1.54
N ASP A 34 -11.65 -18.14 -2.19
CA ASP A 34 -11.41 -18.13 -3.64
C ASP A 34 -12.72 -18.23 -4.45
N GLU A 35 -13.71 -18.97 -3.95
CA GLU A 35 -15.04 -19.06 -4.57
C GLU A 35 -15.82 -17.74 -4.44
N LYS A 36 -15.83 -17.15 -3.23
CA LYS A 36 -16.61 -15.93 -2.94
C LYS A 36 -15.95 -14.65 -3.43
N PHE A 37 -14.64 -14.61 -3.44
CA PHE A 37 -13.84 -13.44 -3.80
C PHE A 37 -12.84 -13.81 -4.90
N PRO A 38 -13.30 -13.98 -6.16
CA PRO A 38 -12.42 -14.33 -7.28
C PRO A 38 -11.37 -13.23 -7.56
N SER A 39 -11.60 -12.02 -7.08
CA SER A 39 -10.60 -10.94 -7.00
C SER A 39 -10.56 -10.37 -5.59
N MET A 40 -9.37 -9.96 -5.14
CA MET A 40 -9.22 -9.33 -3.84
C MET A 40 -10.11 -8.08 -3.77
N PRO A 41 -11.03 -7.98 -2.80
CA PRO A 41 -11.87 -6.80 -2.66
C PRO A 41 -11.02 -5.57 -2.34
N VAL A 42 -11.28 -4.48 -3.04
CA VAL A 42 -10.65 -3.19 -2.77
C VAL A 42 -11.44 -2.50 -1.67
N MET A 43 -10.80 -2.27 -0.54
CA MET A 43 -11.39 -1.45 0.51
C MET A 43 -11.24 0.02 0.13
N THR A 44 -12.35 0.69 -0.07
CA THR A 44 -12.38 2.14 -0.31
C THR A 44 -12.59 2.87 1.01
N THR A 45 -11.93 4.01 1.16
CA THR A 45 -12.18 4.94 2.26
C THR A 45 -12.67 6.24 1.66
N GLU A 46 -13.85 6.68 2.06
CA GLU A 46 -14.41 7.95 1.62
C GLU A 46 -13.91 9.07 2.51
N ALA A 47 -13.57 10.20 1.90
CA ALA A 47 -13.24 11.42 2.61
C ALA A 47 -14.50 12.26 2.77
N ASP A 48 -14.68 12.85 3.94
CA ASP A 48 -15.85 13.69 4.22
C ASP A 48 -15.71 15.08 3.59
N ILE A 49 -14.48 15.61 3.53
CA ILE A 49 -14.21 16.98 3.05
C ILE A 49 -12.83 17.11 2.40
N GLU A 50 -12.74 17.92 1.36
CA GLU A 50 -11.50 18.47 0.82
C GLU A 50 -11.38 19.93 1.31
N PRO A 51 -10.51 20.23 2.31
CA PRO A 51 -10.57 21.48 3.04
C PRO A 51 -9.99 22.65 2.24
N GLU A 52 -10.59 23.85 2.44
CA GLU A 52 -9.92 25.12 2.14
C GLU A 52 -9.01 25.55 3.28
N LEU A 53 -8.15 26.56 3.07
CA LEU A 53 -7.25 27.02 4.11
C LEU A 53 -8.00 27.58 5.33
N SER A 54 -9.15 28.22 5.13
CA SER A 54 -10.03 28.72 6.18
C SER A 54 -10.57 27.60 7.07
N ASP A 55 -10.79 26.41 6.51
CA ASP A 55 -11.27 25.24 7.27
C ASP A 55 -10.17 24.69 8.20
N LEU A 56 -8.92 25.01 7.91
CA LEU A 56 -7.74 24.57 8.67
C LEU A 56 -7.30 25.58 9.73
N GLU A 57 -8.04 26.64 9.94
CA GLU A 57 -7.81 27.58 11.05
C GLU A 57 -8.18 26.92 12.40
N ILE A 58 -7.50 27.34 13.46
CA ILE A 58 -7.71 26.80 14.82
C ILE A 58 -9.18 26.88 15.22
N SER A 59 -9.84 28.01 14.97
CA SER A 59 -11.26 28.24 15.26
C SER A 59 -12.18 27.26 14.55
N SER A 60 -11.91 26.96 13.28
CA SER A 60 -12.68 26.02 12.48
C SER A 60 -12.52 24.59 13.00
N ILE A 61 -11.29 24.19 13.33
CA ILE A 61 -11.01 22.86 13.89
C ILE A 61 -11.59 22.71 15.29
N GLU A 62 -11.57 23.76 16.13
CA GLU A 62 -12.23 23.73 17.44
C GLU A 62 -13.73 23.44 17.34
N ASN A 63 -14.39 23.91 16.29
CA ASN A 63 -15.82 23.65 16.08
C ASN A 63 -16.14 22.19 15.80
N LEU A 64 -15.18 21.37 15.35
CA LEU A 64 -15.40 19.92 15.16
C LEU A 64 -15.75 19.20 16.47
N ARG A 65 -15.45 19.78 17.63
CA ARG A 65 -15.89 19.25 18.94
C ARG A 65 -17.42 19.10 19.06
N HIS A 66 -18.18 19.90 18.31
CA HIS A 66 -19.65 19.78 18.32
C HIS A 66 -20.18 18.52 17.65
N LEU A 67 -19.34 17.82 16.87
CA LEU A 67 -19.64 16.52 16.30
C LEU A 67 -19.34 15.35 17.21
N GLN A 68 -18.73 15.59 18.39
CA GLN A 68 -18.39 14.56 19.37
C GLN A 68 -19.62 14.14 20.20
N PRO A 69 -19.63 12.93 20.80
CA PRO A 69 -18.53 11.95 20.80
C PRO A 69 -18.45 11.14 19.50
N TYR A 70 -17.23 10.88 19.04
CA TYR A 70 -17.00 9.99 17.90
C TYR A 70 -17.09 8.51 18.34
N GLY A 71 -17.60 7.66 17.46
CA GLY A 71 -17.78 6.24 17.70
C GLY A 71 -18.12 5.45 16.43
N GLU A 72 -18.71 4.27 16.57
CA GLU A 72 -18.90 3.35 15.45
C GLU A 72 -19.83 3.90 14.35
N GLU A 73 -20.89 4.63 14.70
CA GLU A 73 -21.85 5.22 13.74
C GLU A 73 -21.64 6.73 13.53
N ASN A 74 -20.67 7.32 14.25
CA ASN A 74 -20.28 8.72 14.13
C ASN A 74 -18.76 8.82 14.07
N ASN A 75 -18.18 8.51 12.92
CA ASN A 75 -16.74 8.54 12.74
C ASN A 75 -16.19 9.97 12.81
N ALA A 76 -14.96 10.10 13.30
CA ALA A 76 -14.25 11.38 13.21
C ALA A 76 -14.06 11.78 11.74
N PRO A 77 -14.27 13.06 11.36
CA PRO A 77 -14.17 13.51 9.97
C PRO A 77 -12.83 13.19 9.35
N LEU A 78 -12.86 12.76 8.11
CA LEU A 78 -11.69 12.49 7.27
C LEU A 78 -11.52 13.60 6.22
N PHE A 79 -10.38 14.23 6.25
CA PHE A 79 -9.99 15.31 5.36
C PHE A 79 -9.06 14.79 4.26
N LEU A 80 -9.35 15.11 3.01
CA LEU A 80 -8.49 14.80 1.88
C LEU A 80 -7.74 16.06 1.42
N MET A 81 -6.46 16.12 1.69
CA MET A 81 -5.57 17.18 1.25
C MET A 81 -4.84 16.73 -0.02
N ARG A 82 -5.24 17.27 -1.18
CA ARG A 82 -4.67 16.89 -2.49
C ARG A 82 -3.47 17.74 -2.86
N ASN A 83 -2.56 17.13 -3.64
CA ASN A 83 -1.39 17.81 -4.20
C ASN A 83 -0.50 18.49 -3.15
N CYS A 84 -0.37 17.88 -1.97
CA CYS A 84 0.58 18.36 -0.97
C CYS A 84 2.01 18.14 -1.48
N THR A 85 2.84 19.17 -1.50
CA THR A 85 4.25 19.04 -1.88
C THR A 85 5.10 18.82 -0.63
N ILE A 86 5.76 17.67 -0.55
CA ILE A 86 6.63 17.34 0.59
C ILE A 86 7.85 18.26 0.59
N ILE A 87 8.11 18.89 1.73
CA ILE A 87 9.26 19.79 1.96
C ILE A 87 10.37 19.03 2.69
N SER A 88 10.01 18.30 3.76
CA SER A 88 10.96 17.55 4.56
C SER A 88 10.28 16.41 5.29
N SER A 89 11.04 15.39 5.66
CA SER A 89 10.59 14.28 6.51
C SER A 89 11.63 13.96 7.57
N ARG A 90 11.18 13.44 8.72
CA ARG A 90 12.06 13.06 9.83
C ARG A 90 11.48 11.86 10.60
N PRO A 91 12.35 11.03 11.19
CA PRO A 91 11.91 9.97 12.10
C PRO A 91 11.32 10.55 13.40
N LEU A 92 10.37 9.81 13.98
CA LEU A 92 9.84 10.00 15.32
C LEU A 92 9.98 8.71 16.11
N LYS A 93 10.24 8.80 17.41
CA LYS A 93 10.40 7.66 18.34
C LYS A 93 11.34 6.58 17.74
N ASP A 94 12.58 6.96 17.52
CA ASP A 94 13.63 6.09 16.98
C ASP A 94 13.28 5.45 15.63
N GLY A 95 12.55 6.18 14.79
CA GLY A 95 12.16 5.72 13.45
C GLY A 95 10.89 4.89 13.39
N LYS A 96 10.26 4.60 14.53
CA LYS A 96 9.00 3.83 14.58
C LYS A 96 7.84 4.52 13.83
N TYR A 97 7.88 5.85 13.78
CA TYR A 97 6.88 6.67 13.10
C TYR A 97 7.57 7.74 12.24
N THR A 98 6.80 8.35 11.37
CA THR A 98 7.28 9.41 10.49
C THR A 98 6.54 10.71 10.74
N SER A 99 7.28 11.84 10.77
CA SER A 99 6.71 13.17 10.62
C SER A 99 7.25 13.80 9.36
N PHE A 100 6.39 14.49 8.62
CA PHE A 100 6.83 15.26 7.47
C PHE A 100 6.14 16.63 7.45
N THR A 101 6.79 17.59 6.80
CA THR A 101 6.22 18.90 6.48
C THR A 101 5.91 18.92 5.01
N ALA A 102 4.71 19.37 4.66
CA ALA A 102 4.31 19.56 3.28
C ALA A 102 3.54 20.86 3.10
N GLU A 103 3.63 21.43 1.91
CA GLU A 103 2.86 22.58 1.49
C GLU A 103 1.52 22.12 0.91
N TYR A 104 0.44 22.72 1.38
CA TYR A 104 -0.92 22.55 0.85
C TYR A 104 -1.52 23.92 0.57
N LYS A 105 -1.94 24.18 -0.67
CA LYS A 105 -2.52 25.47 -1.10
C LYS A 105 -1.69 26.69 -0.68
N GLY A 106 -0.34 26.58 -0.72
CA GLY A 106 0.58 27.67 -0.36
C GLY A 106 0.90 27.81 1.12
N SER A 107 0.31 27.00 2.00
CA SER A 107 0.59 26.99 3.45
C SER A 107 1.26 25.69 3.88
N GLN A 108 2.15 25.77 4.87
CA GLN A 108 2.89 24.61 5.36
C GLN A 108 2.19 23.98 6.56
N PHE A 109 2.04 22.67 6.52
CA PHE A 109 1.47 21.88 7.60
C PHE A 109 2.42 20.77 8.02
N LYS A 110 2.33 20.43 9.31
CA LYS A 110 3.05 19.28 9.88
C LYS A 110 2.13 18.07 9.91
N PHE A 111 2.59 17.00 9.28
CA PHE A 111 1.90 15.73 9.19
C PHE A 111 2.55 14.69 10.12
N LEU A 112 1.71 13.91 10.80
CA LEU A 112 2.14 12.84 11.69
C LEU A 112 1.61 11.51 11.16
N CYS A 113 2.52 10.64 10.76
CA CYS A 113 2.22 9.30 10.22
C CYS A 113 2.60 8.22 11.24
N PHE A 114 1.61 7.76 12.01
CA PHE A 114 1.81 6.74 13.04
C PHE A 114 1.72 5.31 12.49
N GLY A 115 1.22 5.12 11.28
CA GLY A 115 1.06 3.81 10.63
C GLY A 115 2.31 3.34 9.87
N THR A 116 3.32 4.21 9.68
CA THR A 116 4.46 3.92 8.81
C THR A 116 5.75 4.34 9.49
N SER A 117 6.69 3.40 9.60
CA SER A 117 8.05 3.67 10.07
C SER A 117 8.84 4.49 9.03
N PHE A 118 9.85 5.21 9.49
CA PHE A 118 10.59 6.14 8.64
C PHE A 118 11.31 5.44 7.46
N ASP A 119 11.84 4.27 7.67
CA ASP A 119 12.47 3.44 6.64
C ASP A 119 11.51 2.95 5.54
N LYS A 120 10.21 2.86 5.88
CA LYS A 120 9.14 2.44 4.94
C LYS A 120 8.36 3.60 4.33
N PHE A 121 8.64 4.84 4.72
CA PHE A 121 7.84 6.00 4.32
C PHE A 121 7.85 6.22 2.79
N GLY A 122 8.99 6.10 2.13
CA GLY A 122 9.09 6.05 0.65
C GLY A 122 8.70 7.32 -0.12
N TYR A 123 8.53 8.47 0.56
CA TYR A 123 8.26 9.77 -0.03
C TYR A 123 9.36 10.75 0.31
N TYR A 124 9.74 11.60 -0.66
CA TYR A 124 10.91 12.47 -0.57
C TYR A 124 10.53 13.93 -0.80
N PRO A 125 11.37 14.88 -0.39
CA PRO A 125 11.18 16.30 -0.72
C PRO A 125 10.96 16.52 -2.21
N GLY A 126 9.93 17.29 -2.56
CA GLY A 126 9.49 17.54 -3.93
C GLY A 126 8.39 16.59 -4.44
N ASP A 127 8.15 15.45 -3.78
CA ASP A 127 7.05 14.57 -4.15
C ASP A 127 5.69 15.26 -3.88
N LYS A 128 4.76 15.07 -4.81
CA LYS A 128 3.36 15.49 -4.64
C LYS A 128 2.53 14.32 -4.15
N VAL A 129 1.82 14.52 -3.05
CA VAL A 129 1.03 13.49 -2.39
C VAL A 129 -0.39 13.95 -2.08
N ASP A 130 -1.35 13.03 -2.17
CA ASP A 130 -2.67 13.18 -1.59
C ASP A 130 -2.66 12.54 -0.22
N VAL A 131 -3.13 13.26 0.79
CA VAL A 131 -3.12 12.82 2.19
C VAL A 131 -4.56 12.74 2.70
N LEU A 132 -4.96 11.57 3.14
CA LEU A 132 -6.19 11.36 3.90
C LEU A 132 -5.85 11.43 5.38
N SER A 133 -6.54 12.27 6.14
CA SER A 133 -6.13 12.60 7.50
C SER A 133 -7.27 12.95 8.43
N HIS A 134 -7.04 12.78 9.72
CA HIS A 134 -7.76 13.51 10.76
C HIS A 134 -6.99 14.78 11.10
N ILE A 135 -7.70 15.86 11.44
CA ILE A 135 -7.11 17.14 11.81
C ILE A 135 -7.46 17.42 13.26
N GLU A 136 -6.45 17.73 14.03
CA GLU A 136 -6.56 17.92 15.48
C GLU A 136 -5.82 19.21 15.88
N ILE A 137 -6.20 19.78 17.03
CA ILE A 137 -5.41 20.84 17.64
C ILE A 137 -4.41 20.20 18.59
N ASN A 138 -3.14 20.52 18.36
CA ASN A 138 -2.07 20.21 19.29
C ASN A 138 -1.78 21.45 20.15
N GLU A 139 -1.83 21.27 21.46
CA GLU A 139 -1.49 22.32 22.44
C GLU A 139 -0.18 21.94 23.15
N TYR A 140 0.82 22.79 23.02
CA TYR A 140 2.13 22.61 23.65
C TYR A 140 2.69 23.96 24.10
N ASN A 141 3.05 24.07 25.40
CA ASN A 141 3.53 25.32 26.02
C ASN A 141 2.58 26.50 25.75
N ASP A 142 1.28 26.31 26.00
CA ASP A 142 0.20 27.29 25.80
C ASP A 142 0.05 27.81 24.35
N LYS A 143 0.70 27.13 23.39
CA LYS A 143 0.55 27.42 21.96
C LYS A 143 -0.25 26.35 21.27
N LYS A 144 -1.34 26.77 20.65
CA LYS A 144 -2.17 25.91 19.81
C LYS A 144 -1.63 25.89 18.38
N SER A 145 -1.63 24.74 17.77
CA SER A 145 -1.27 24.53 16.37
C SER A 145 -2.10 23.41 15.75
N VAL A 146 -2.37 23.52 14.46
CA VAL A 146 -3.03 22.47 13.71
C VAL A 146 -2.05 21.30 13.50
N SER A 147 -2.50 20.11 13.82
CA SER A 147 -1.77 18.86 13.63
C SER A 147 -2.55 17.95 12.68
N VAL A 148 -1.93 17.50 11.60
CA VAL A 148 -2.53 16.63 10.61
C VAL A 148 -2.07 15.21 10.87
N ARG A 149 -2.99 14.35 11.29
CA ARG A 149 -2.74 12.94 11.58
C ARG A 149 -3.09 12.09 10.38
N VAL A 150 -2.07 11.59 9.70
CA VAL A 150 -2.20 10.82 8.47
C VAL A 150 -2.92 9.49 8.75
N LYS A 151 -3.98 9.24 8.00
CA LYS A 151 -4.68 7.97 7.92
C LYS A 151 -4.15 7.15 6.75
N ASP A 152 -4.00 7.80 5.59
CA ASP A 152 -3.44 7.22 4.38
C ASP A 152 -2.74 8.28 3.53
N ILE A 153 -1.79 7.87 2.69
CA ILE A 153 -1.01 8.75 1.83
C ILE A 153 -0.70 8.04 0.51
N ARG A 154 -0.84 8.76 -0.61
CA ARG A 154 -0.46 8.26 -1.93
C ARG A 154 0.16 9.37 -2.77
N ARG A 155 0.85 9.01 -3.85
CA ARG A 155 1.28 9.98 -4.86
C ARG A 155 0.06 10.58 -5.57
N SER A 156 0.05 11.89 -5.78
CA SER A 156 -1.13 12.58 -6.37
C SER A 156 -1.42 12.16 -7.80
N ASP A 157 -0.39 11.78 -8.56
CA ASP A 157 -0.48 11.30 -9.94
C ASP A 157 -0.67 9.78 -10.05
N PHE A 158 -0.85 9.10 -8.92
CA PHE A 158 -0.96 7.65 -8.88
C PHE A 158 -2.28 7.16 -9.49
N PRO A 159 -2.24 6.38 -10.59
CA PRO A 159 -3.43 5.91 -11.29
C PRO A 159 -4.05 4.72 -10.55
N GLN A 160 -4.74 4.98 -9.44
CA GLN A 160 -5.24 3.99 -8.49
C GLN A 160 -6.10 2.90 -9.14
N ASP A 161 -7.00 3.26 -10.04
CA ASP A 161 -7.87 2.29 -10.73
C ASP A 161 -7.06 1.33 -11.61
N LYS A 162 -6.07 1.87 -12.33
CA LYS A 162 -5.14 1.06 -13.13
C LYS A 162 -4.28 0.14 -12.27
N TYR A 163 -3.86 0.63 -11.11
CA TYR A 163 -3.10 -0.17 -10.14
C TYR A 163 -3.90 -1.37 -9.64
N PHE A 164 -5.12 -1.16 -9.16
CA PHE A 164 -5.95 -2.25 -8.66
C PHE A 164 -6.36 -3.23 -9.76
N ALA A 165 -6.70 -2.73 -10.95
CA ALA A 165 -6.98 -3.59 -12.10
C ALA A 165 -5.76 -4.45 -12.48
N ALA A 166 -4.57 -3.86 -12.52
CA ALA A 166 -3.33 -4.57 -12.84
C ALA A 166 -2.93 -5.55 -11.73
N ARG A 167 -3.14 -5.20 -10.46
CA ARG A 167 -2.90 -6.10 -9.32
C ARG A 167 -3.82 -7.32 -9.38
N ASN A 168 -5.12 -7.13 -9.60
CA ASN A 168 -6.08 -8.23 -9.75
C ASN A 168 -5.72 -9.12 -10.94
N PHE A 169 -5.32 -8.52 -12.06
CA PHE A 169 -4.86 -9.27 -13.23
C PHE A 169 -3.60 -10.08 -12.92
N TYR A 170 -2.64 -9.50 -12.19
CA TYR A 170 -1.42 -10.20 -11.79
C TYR A 170 -1.70 -11.41 -10.88
N GLU A 171 -2.62 -11.28 -9.93
CA GLU A 171 -3.04 -12.40 -9.07
C GLU A 171 -3.66 -13.55 -9.88
N LYS A 172 -4.46 -13.25 -10.92
CA LYS A 172 -5.00 -14.27 -11.85
C LYS A 172 -3.87 -15.02 -12.56
N ILE A 173 -2.87 -14.30 -13.06
CA ILE A 173 -1.69 -14.91 -13.68
C ILE A 173 -0.98 -15.87 -12.72
N LEU A 174 -0.79 -15.47 -11.47
CA LEU A 174 -0.13 -16.30 -10.46
C LEU A 174 -0.92 -17.55 -10.09
N ARG A 175 -2.24 -17.51 -10.20
CA ARG A 175 -3.13 -18.68 -10.05
C ARG A 175 -3.13 -19.61 -11.27
N GLY A 176 -2.49 -19.20 -12.37
CA GLY A 176 -2.44 -19.98 -13.62
C GLY A 176 -3.72 -19.87 -14.44
N GLU A 177 -4.55 -18.85 -14.23
CA GLU A 177 -5.73 -18.61 -15.04
C GLU A 177 -5.33 -18.28 -16.49
N LYS A 178 -6.12 -18.79 -17.46
CA LYS A 178 -5.86 -18.52 -18.89
C LYS A 178 -5.87 -17.03 -19.18
N THR A 179 -4.83 -16.57 -19.84
CA THR A 179 -4.62 -15.14 -20.11
C THR A 179 -4.25 -14.94 -21.59
N ASP A 180 -4.71 -13.83 -22.18
CA ASP A 180 -4.38 -13.47 -23.57
C ASP A 180 -2.86 -13.34 -23.74
N SER A 181 -2.30 -14.08 -24.68
CA SER A 181 -0.87 -14.09 -24.99
C SER A 181 -0.30 -12.71 -25.36
N ARG A 182 -1.14 -11.83 -25.93
CA ARG A 182 -0.75 -10.43 -26.24
C ARG A 182 -0.53 -9.60 -24.97
N LEU A 183 -1.34 -9.82 -23.94
CA LEU A 183 -1.18 -9.14 -22.66
C LEU A 183 0.06 -9.64 -21.94
N LEU A 184 0.33 -10.94 -21.99
CA LEU A 184 1.50 -11.55 -21.34
C LEU A 184 2.81 -11.05 -21.93
N LYS A 185 2.90 -10.86 -23.25
CA LYS A 185 4.10 -10.29 -23.89
C LYS A 185 4.45 -8.89 -23.36
N ARG A 186 3.47 -8.09 -22.92
CA ARG A 186 3.68 -6.74 -22.39
C ARG A 186 4.20 -6.70 -20.95
N ILE A 187 4.13 -7.82 -20.25
CA ILE A 187 4.56 -7.92 -18.84
C ILE A 187 5.82 -8.77 -18.66
N LEU A 188 6.39 -9.28 -19.75
CA LEU A 188 7.64 -10.01 -19.68
C LEU A 188 8.83 -9.06 -19.50
N PRO A 189 9.71 -9.34 -18.54
CA PRO A 189 10.91 -8.55 -18.32
C PRO A 189 11.90 -8.66 -19.50
N ASP A 190 12.58 -7.58 -19.78
CA ASP A 190 13.79 -7.53 -20.61
C ASP A 190 14.90 -6.77 -19.86
N LYS A 191 16.11 -6.74 -20.44
CA LYS A 191 17.27 -6.12 -19.78
C LYS A 191 17.10 -4.62 -19.53
N GLU A 192 16.28 -3.94 -20.31
CA GLU A 192 16.10 -2.49 -20.21
C GLU A 192 15.07 -2.15 -19.13
N ASN A 193 13.92 -2.80 -19.19
CA ASN A 193 12.82 -2.53 -18.26
C ASN A 193 13.07 -3.05 -16.84
N MET A 194 14.08 -3.91 -16.64
CA MET A 194 14.50 -4.38 -15.31
C MET A 194 15.32 -3.35 -14.51
N LYS A 195 15.90 -2.33 -15.15
CA LYS A 195 16.79 -1.36 -14.48
C LYS A 195 16.08 -0.59 -13.37
N LEU A 196 14.93 0.02 -13.68
CA LEU A 196 14.16 0.79 -12.71
C LEU A 196 13.68 -0.05 -11.51
N PRO A 197 13.04 -1.23 -11.68
CA PRO A 197 12.69 -2.10 -10.56
C PRO A 197 13.89 -2.53 -9.70
N PHE A 198 15.03 -2.78 -10.31
CA PHE A 198 16.24 -3.14 -9.58
C PHE A 198 16.75 -2.00 -8.69
N ASP A 199 16.78 -0.78 -9.23
CA ASP A 199 17.20 0.41 -8.46
C ASP A 199 16.22 0.73 -7.33
N LEU A 200 14.92 0.56 -7.56
CA LEU A 200 13.90 0.75 -6.52
C LEU A 200 14.01 -0.31 -5.42
N ALA A 201 14.21 -1.59 -5.78
CA ALA A 201 14.38 -2.67 -4.82
C ALA A 201 15.62 -2.50 -3.93
N ARG A 202 16.66 -1.83 -4.44
CA ARG A 202 17.85 -1.50 -3.62
C ARG A 202 17.64 -0.38 -2.61
N LYS A 203 16.65 0.48 -2.85
CA LYS A 203 16.44 1.72 -2.07
C LYS A 203 15.25 1.63 -1.14
N LEU A 204 14.27 0.80 -1.44
CA LEU A 204 12.98 0.75 -0.77
C LEU A 204 12.70 -0.65 -0.24
N ALA A 205 12.16 -0.70 0.97
CA ALA A 205 11.69 -1.95 1.58
C ALA A 205 10.21 -2.24 1.29
N SER A 206 9.42 -1.25 0.88
CA SER A 206 8.00 -1.40 0.57
C SER A 206 7.78 -1.69 -0.91
N ILE A 207 7.09 -2.81 -1.21
CA ILE A 207 6.69 -3.18 -2.57
C ILE A 207 5.72 -2.15 -3.13
N ASP A 208 4.73 -1.71 -2.34
CA ASP A 208 3.72 -0.75 -2.80
C ASP A 208 4.32 0.63 -3.11
N SER A 209 5.23 1.12 -2.27
CA SER A 209 5.93 2.39 -2.53
C SER A 209 6.77 2.31 -3.81
N ALA A 210 7.47 1.22 -4.00
CA ALA A 210 8.29 1.01 -5.21
C ALA A 210 7.40 0.86 -6.46
N ALA A 211 6.26 0.15 -6.36
CA ALA A 211 5.30 0.00 -7.46
C ALA A 211 4.68 1.35 -7.85
N GLN A 212 4.31 2.19 -6.89
CA GLN A 212 3.79 3.53 -7.17
C GLN A 212 4.81 4.37 -7.94
N ILE A 213 6.08 4.36 -7.53
CA ILE A 213 7.16 5.07 -8.25
C ILE A 213 7.35 4.49 -9.65
N ALA A 214 7.40 3.17 -9.82
CA ALA A 214 7.54 2.55 -11.11
C ALA A 214 6.40 2.94 -12.06
N MET A 215 5.16 2.96 -11.55
CA MET A 215 3.98 3.36 -12.32
C MET A 215 3.96 4.84 -12.69
N SER A 216 4.44 5.74 -11.82
CA SER A 216 4.58 7.17 -12.18
C SER A 216 5.62 7.40 -13.29
N HIS A 217 6.57 6.46 -13.47
CA HIS A 217 7.49 6.42 -14.60
C HIS A 217 6.94 5.65 -15.83
N GLY A 218 5.63 5.37 -15.85
CA GLY A 218 4.96 4.70 -16.98
C GLY A 218 5.10 3.18 -17.03
N MET A 219 5.70 2.55 -16.01
CA MET A 219 5.82 1.09 -15.96
C MET A 219 4.49 0.45 -15.59
N ASN A 220 4.14 -0.68 -16.21
CA ASN A 220 3.00 -1.48 -15.81
C ASN A 220 3.28 -2.23 -14.50
N TYR A 221 2.30 -2.27 -13.57
CA TYR A 221 2.42 -2.98 -12.29
C TYR A 221 2.81 -4.45 -12.45
N CYS A 222 2.18 -5.16 -13.42
CA CYS A 222 2.48 -6.58 -13.66
C CYS A 222 3.93 -6.79 -14.09
N LEU A 223 4.45 -5.92 -14.98
CA LEU A 223 5.84 -5.95 -15.40
C LEU A 223 6.78 -5.68 -14.21
N PHE A 224 6.46 -4.69 -13.38
CA PHE A 224 7.21 -4.40 -12.17
C PHE A 224 7.29 -5.62 -11.25
N MET A 225 6.15 -6.24 -10.94
CA MET A 225 6.10 -7.44 -10.10
C MET A 225 6.82 -8.63 -10.70
N MET A 226 6.75 -8.81 -12.02
CA MET A 226 7.51 -9.83 -12.74
C MET A 226 9.03 -9.64 -12.56
N CYS A 227 9.52 -8.40 -12.66
CA CYS A 227 10.91 -8.10 -12.39
C CYS A 227 11.32 -8.48 -10.96
N LEU A 228 10.50 -8.14 -9.95
CA LEU A 228 10.77 -8.50 -8.56
C LEU A 228 10.83 -10.02 -8.36
N HIS A 229 9.91 -10.78 -8.97
CA HIS A 229 9.94 -12.24 -8.89
C HIS A 229 11.17 -12.85 -9.55
N VAL A 230 11.60 -12.30 -10.70
CA VAL A 230 12.86 -12.72 -11.34
C VAL A 230 14.06 -12.40 -10.43
N PHE A 231 14.10 -11.22 -9.81
CA PHE A 231 15.17 -10.90 -8.86
C PHE A 231 15.19 -11.86 -7.68
N ALA A 232 14.03 -12.22 -7.15
CA ALA A 232 13.94 -13.19 -6.06
C ALA A 232 14.40 -14.58 -6.50
N GLU A 233 14.02 -15.05 -7.69
CA GLU A 233 14.44 -16.34 -8.26
C GLU A 233 15.97 -16.43 -8.38
N PHE A 234 16.63 -15.35 -8.77
CA PHE A 234 18.08 -15.31 -8.93
C PHE A 234 18.84 -14.91 -7.66
N GLY A 235 18.13 -14.76 -6.52
CA GLY A 235 18.73 -14.52 -5.20
C GLY A 235 19.17 -13.08 -4.95
N HIS A 236 18.63 -12.10 -5.70
CA HIS A 236 18.89 -10.68 -5.48
C HIS A 236 17.90 -10.03 -4.52
N LEU A 237 16.79 -10.73 -4.19
CA LEU A 237 15.70 -10.16 -3.44
C LEU A 237 14.98 -11.23 -2.61
N GLU A 238 14.63 -10.91 -1.39
CA GLU A 238 13.58 -11.59 -0.61
C GLU A 238 12.28 -10.83 -0.72
N LEU A 239 11.20 -11.53 -1.07
CA LEU A 239 9.86 -10.95 -1.20
C LEU A 239 8.94 -11.52 -0.14
N ASP A 240 8.42 -10.65 0.71
CA ASP A 240 7.29 -10.96 1.60
C ASP A 240 6.03 -10.27 1.05
N ARG A 241 5.28 -11.02 0.25
CA ARG A 241 4.04 -10.52 -0.38
C ARG A 241 2.91 -10.32 0.62
N ILE A 242 2.92 -11.05 1.73
CA ILE A 242 1.91 -10.95 2.78
C ILE A 242 2.04 -9.59 3.48
N ASN A 243 3.27 -9.25 3.87
CA ASN A 243 3.56 -7.99 4.55
C ASN A 243 3.88 -6.84 3.59
N GLY A 244 3.88 -7.07 2.27
CA GLY A 244 4.16 -6.06 1.25
C GLY A 244 5.60 -5.53 1.32
N THR A 245 6.56 -6.34 1.77
CA THR A 245 7.96 -5.94 1.96
C THR A 245 8.91 -6.70 1.05
N MET A 246 10.04 -6.07 0.78
CA MET A 246 11.15 -6.65 0.03
C MET A 246 12.48 -6.28 0.66
N ASN A 247 13.44 -7.20 0.61
CA ASN A 247 14.78 -7.01 1.14
C ASN A 247 15.82 -7.34 0.08
N PHE A 248 16.67 -6.37 -0.27
CA PHE A 248 17.70 -6.54 -1.28
C PHE A 248 18.89 -7.33 -0.74
N ILE A 249 19.29 -8.37 -1.49
CA ILE A 249 20.41 -9.24 -1.17
C ILE A 249 21.57 -8.96 -2.13
N LYS A 250 22.77 -8.74 -1.57
CA LYS A 250 23.98 -8.63 -2.37
C LYS A 250 24.50 -10.02 -2.73
N GLY A 251 24.93 -10.23 -3.97
CA GLY A 251 25.60 -11.46 -4.39
C GLY A 251 24.69 -12.51 -5.05
N GLY A 252 23.53 -12.12 -5.53
CA GLY A 252 22.68 -12.99 -6.37
C GLY A 252 23.37 -13.46 -7.65
N ARG A 253 22.87 -14.56 -8.23
CA ARG A 253 23.38 -15.14 -9.48
C ARG A 253 23.10 -14.23 -10.69
N ARG A 254 23.90 -14.35 -11.76
CA ARG A 254 23.63 -13.65 -13.01
C ARG A 254 22.22 -13.96 -13.49
N ILE A 255 21.46 -12.90 -13.82
CA ILE A 255 20.09 -13.04 -14.31
C ILE A 255 20.12 -13.48 -15.78
N GLU A 256 19.54 -14.63 -16.05
CA GLU A 256 19.36 -15.22 -17.37
C GLU A 256 17.88 -15.44 -17.62
N LEU A 257 17.23 -14.48 -18.29
CA LEU A 257 15.76 -14.48 -18.47
C LEU A 257 15.24 -15.74 -19.16
N GLU A 258 16.01 -16.29 -20.09
CA GLU A 258 15.70 -17.52 -20.82
C GLU A 258 15.61 -18.73 -19.89
N ASN A 259 16.32 -18.71 -18.77
CA ASN A 259 16.39 -19.76 -17.75
C ASN A 259 15.42 -19.52 -16.59
N SER A 260 14.70 -18.41 -16.54
CA SER A 260 13.77 -18.10 -15.47
C SER A 260 12.58 -19.07 -15.45
N ALA A 261 12.40 -19.75 -14.32
CA ALA A 261 11.25 -20.63 -14.08
C ALA A 261 9.95 -19.82 -13.95
N VAL A 262 10.04 -18.61 -13.39
CA VAL A 262 8.91 -17.65 -13.27
C VAL A 262 8.38 -17.31 -14.66
N ILE A 263 9.26 -16.90 -15.58
CA ILE A 263 8.88 -16.58 -16.97
C ILE A 263 8.30 -17.80 -17.68
N ARG A 264 8.96 -18.95 -17.60
CA ARG A 264 8.50 -20.18 -18.23
C ARG A 264 7.14 -20.63 -17.72
N ARG A 265 6.87 -20.51 -16.42
CA ARG A 265 5.57 -20.86 -15.84
C ARG A 265 4.45 -19.98 -16.41
N ILE A 266 4.69 -18.69 -16.54
CA ILE A 266 3.70 -17.74 -17.07
C ILE A 266 3.47 -17.96 -18.57
N MET A 267 4.53 -18.25 -19.31
CA MET A 267 4.40 -18.58 -20.74
C MET A 267 3.56 -19.85 -20.99
N LYS A 268 3.63 -20.82 -20.08
CA LYS A 268 2.81 -22.06 -20.17
C LYS A 268 1.32 -21.81 -19.89
N SER A 269 0.94 -20.78 -19.16
CA SER A 269 -0.46 -20.43 -18.92
C SER A 269 -1.15 -19.78 -20.14
N CYS A 270 -0.41 -19.56 -21.24
CA CYS A 270 -0.91 -19.01 -22.51
C CYS A 270 -1.38 -20.09 -23.51
N SER A 271 -1.03 -21.31 -23.28
CA SER A 271 -1.44 -22.45 -24.12
C SER A 271 -2.66 -23.13 -23.52
#